data_f093a04b7603955e5a1ad6bd590fde38
#
_entry.id   f093a04b7603955e5a1ad6bd590fde38
#
_cell.length_a   1.000
_cell.length_b   1.000
_cell.length_c   1.000
_cell.angle_alpha   90.00
_cell.angle_beta   90.00
_cell.angle_gamma   90.00
#
_symmetry.space_group_name_H-M   'P 1'
#
loop_
_entity.id
_entity.type
_entity.pdbx_description
1 polymer ?
#
loop_
_entity_poly.entity_id
_entity_poly.type
_entity_poly.pdbx_seq_one_letter_code
_entity_poly.pdbx_strand_id
1 'polypeptide(L)'
;DCWNHNDAAIVPDLGIAASFDPVALDKACADMVIKAPIQETGNRLSDAPHHEHLEGCDKFHLMHPDTNWQAGLEHAEKIGLGTQKYELITV
;
A
#
# COMPACT_ATOMS: atom_id res chain seq x y z
N ASP A 1 -9.98 -3.18 4.58
CA ASP A 1 -10.26 -2.74 5.93
C ASP A 1 -11.43 -3.47 6.54
N CYS A 2 -12.61 -3.42 6.06
CA CYS A 2 -13.78 -4.08 6.66
C CYS A 2 -13.78 -5.60 6.45
N TRP A 3 -12.70 -6.25 6.80
CA TRP A 3 -12.57 -7.70 6.68
C TRP A 3 -13.16 -8.41 7.90
N ASN A 4 -13.68 -9.60 7.71
CA ASN A 4 -14.41 -10.31 8.76
C ASN A 4 -13.51 -11.07 9.76
N HIS A 5 -12.23 -11.00 9.63
CA HIS A 5 -11.25 -11.54 10.58
C HIS A 5 -9.95 -10.77 10.49
N ASN A 6 -9.18 -10.78 11.57
CA ASN A 6 -7.91 -10.09 11.67
C ASN A 6 -6.76 -10.95 11.14
N ASP A 7 -5.72 -10.26 10.74
CA ASP A 7 -4.44 -10.86 10.39
C ASP A 7 -3.33 -10.11 11.12
N ALA A 8 -2.17 -10.71 11.25
CA ALA A 8 -0.98 -9.99 11.69
C ALA A 8 -0.59 -8.95 10.62
N ALA A 9 0.15 -7.93 11.03
CA ALA A 9 0.59 -6.88 10.12
C ALA A 9 1.36 -7.47 8.94
N ILE A 10 1.06 -6.98 7.73
CA ILE A 10 1.69 -7.47 6.49
C ILE A 10 3.06 -6.83 6.29
N VAL A 11 3.19 -5.55 6.62
CA VAL A 11 4.45 -4.81 6.49
C VAL A 11 4.82 -4.19 7.84
N PRO A 12 6.10 -3.88 8.07
CA PRO A 12 6.51 -3.16 9.27
C PRO A 12 6.00 -1.73 9.25
N ASP A 13 6.09 -1.05 10.38
CA ASP A 13 5.83 0.38 10.45
C ASP A 13 6.82 1.14 9.55
N LEU A 14 6.30 1.94 8.66
CA LEU A 14 7.11 2.64 7.66
C LEU A 14 7.33 4.12 8.01
N GLY A 15 6.56 4.66 8.95
CA GLY A 15 6.67 6.05 9.37
C GLY A 15 5.33 6.78 9.28
N ILE A 16 5.44 8.10 9.35
CA ILE A 16 4.29 9.01 9.27
C ILE A 16 4.53 9.90 8.04
N ALA A 17 3.51 10.06 7.23
CA ALA A 17 3.58 10.90 6.04
C ALA A 17 2.55 12.02 6.12
N ALA A 18 2.85 13.17 5.51
CA ALA A 18 1.96 14.31 5.43
C ALA A 18 2.08 14.99 4.08
N SER A 19 0.98 15.52 3.57
CA SER A 19 0.94 16.26 2.32
C SER A 19 -0.29 17.17 2.29
N PHE A 20 -0.21 18.27 1.54
CA PHE A 20 -1.38 19.08 1.23
C PHE A 20 -2.20 18.51 0.07
N ASP A 21 -1.69 17.51 -0.64
CA ASP A 21 -2.35 16.83 -1.75
C ASP A 21 -2.74 15.42 -1.31
N PRO A 22 -4.04 15.14 -1.09
CA PRO A 22 -4.47 13.82 -0.60
C PRO A 22 -4.21 12.69 -1.59
N VAL A 23 -4.24 12.97 -2.88
CA VAL A 23 -3.98 11.97 -3.92
C VAL A 23 -2.49 11.60 -3.93
N ALA A 24 -1.62 12.60 -3.88
CA ALA A 24 -0.19 12.39 -3.78
C ALA A 24 0.19 11.65 -2.49
N LEU A 25 -0.47 11.97 -1.38
CA LEU A 25 -0.22 11.30 -0.10
C LEU A 25 -0.55 9.81 -0.19
N ASP A 26 -1.74 9.46 -0.66
CA ASP A 26 -2.15 8.08 -0.80
C ASP A 26 -1.26 7.31 -1.77
N LYS A 27 -0.89 7.94 -2.89
CA LYS A 27 0.02 7.31 -3.86
C LYS A 27 1.39 7.03 -3.25
N ALA A 28 1.97 7.99 -2.54
CA ALA A 28 3.26 7.83 -1.88
C ALA A 28 3.22 6.73 -0.82
N CYS A 29 2.16 6.69 -0.01
CA CYS A 29 1.99 5.65 1.01
C CYS A 29 1.82 4.26 0.38
N ALA A 30 1.04 4.14 -0.69
CA ALA A 30 0.88 2.88 -1.40
C ALA A 30 2.22 2.40 -1.98
N ASP A 31 2.98 3.29 -2.59
CA ASP A 31 4.30 2.96 -3.14
C ASP A 31 5.27 2.50 -2.04
N MET A 32 5.23 3.12 -0.87
CA MET A 32 6.06 2.71 0.27
C MET A 32 5.71 1.30 0.73
N VAL A 33 4.42 0.97 0.82
CA VAL A 33 3.97 -0.38 1.20
C VAL A 33 4.39 -1.41 0.15
N ILE A 34 4.26 -1.08 -1.13
CA ILE A 34 4.66 -1.99 -2.21
C ILE A 34 6.16 -2.28 -2.15
N LYS A 35 6.99 -1.28 -1.87
CA LYS A 35 8.45 -1.44 -1.77
C LYS A 35 8.89 -2.15 -0.51
N ALA A 36 8.08 -2.12 0.55
CA ALA A 36 8.47 -2.68 1.83
C ALA A 36 8.56 -4.21 1.78
N PRO A 37 9.44 -4.84 2.58
CA PRO A 37 9.38 -6.26 2.80
C PRO A 37 8.12 -6.62 3.60
N ILE A 38 7.69 -7.87 3.52
CA ILE A 38 6.60 -8.34 4.37
C ILE A 38 7.12 -8.68 5.77
N GLN A 39 6.24 -8.58 6.76
CA GLN A 39 6.48 -9.19 8.07
C GLN A 39 6.43 -10.71 7.92
N GLU A 40 7.43 -11.40 8.49
CA GLU A 40 7.66 -12.81 8.19
C GLU A 40 6.95 -13.77 9.13
N THR A 41 5.98 -13.31 9.91
CA THR A 41 5.32 -14.16 10.89
C THR A 41 3.82 -13.91 10.94
N GLY A 42 3.05 -14.98 10.81
CA GLY A 42 1.65 -15.02 11.22
C GLY A 42 0.65 -14.28 10.34
N ASN A 43 1.03 -13.87 9.14
CA ASN A 43 0.09 -13.26 8.20
C ASN A 43 -0.09 -14.12 6.95
N ARG A 44 -1.11 -13.83 6.17
CA ARG A 44 -1.45 -14.63 4.99
C ARG A 44 -0.35 -14.67 3.95
N LEU A 45 0.42 -13.58 3.81
CA LEU A 45 1.51 -13.52 2.84
C LEU A 45 2.75 -14.25 3.35
N SER A 46 3.05 -14.18 4.63
CA SER A 46 4.19 -14.91 5.20
C SER A 46 3.99 -16.43 5.16
N ASP A 47 2.73 -16.87 5.18
CA ASP A 47 2.38 -18.30 5.09
C ASP A 47 2.25 -18.80 3.66
N ALA A 48 2.32 -17.90 2.67
CA ALA A 48 2.20 -18.23 1.27
C ALA A 48 3.52 -18.81 0.72
N PRO A 49 3.47 -19.71 -0.29
CA PRO A 49 4.67 -20.13 -1.00
C PRO A 49 5.39 -18.94 -1.64
N HIS A 50 6.72 -18.93 -1.58
CA HIS A 50 7.56 -17.88 -2.17
C HIS A 50 7.37 -16.48 -1.55
N HIS A 51 6.96 -16.40 -0.28
CA HIS A 51 6.76 -15.12 0.42
C HIS A 51 8.03 -14.26 0.46
N GLU A 52 9.20 -14.84 0.40
CA GLU A 52 10.49 -14.16 0.40
C GLU A 52 10.71 -13.28 -0.85
N HIS A 53 9.90 -13.43 -1.87
CA HIS A 53 10.00 -12.66 -3.12
C HIS A 53 8.93 -11.57 -3.26
N LEU A 54 8.27 -11.20 -2.16
CA LEU A 54 7.15 -10.26 -2.21
C LEU A 54 7.56 -8.79 -2.05
N GLU A 55 8.82 -8.49 -1.77
CA GLU A 55 9.32 -7.12 -1.78
C GLU A 55 9.18 -6.54 -3.19
N GLY A 56 8.56 -5.37 -3.31
CA GLY A 56 8.27 -4.76 -4.60
C GLY A 56 6.99 -5.25 -5.29
N CYS A 57 6.31 -6.24 -4.73
CA CYS A 57 5.03 -6.70 -5.24
C CYS A 57 3.87 -5.90 -4.63
N ASP A 58 2.77 -5.82 -5.37
CA ASP A 58 1.54 -5.16 -4.90
C ASP A 58 0.83 -6.02 -3.86
N LYS A 59 1.13 -5.76 -2.58
CA LYS A 59 0.59 -6.50 -1.45
C LYS A 59 -0.91 -6.29 -1.26
N PHE A 60 -1.42 -5.12 -1.66
CA PHE A 60 -2.86 -4.85 -1.61
C PHE A 60 -3.63 -5.83 -2.49
N HIS A 61 -3.17 -5.99 -3.72
CA HIS A 61 -3.78 -6.92 -4.67
C HIS A 61 -3.58 -8.38 -4.26
N LEU A 62 -2.41 -8.72 -3.70
CA LEU A 62 -2.15 -10.08 -3.21
C LEU A 62 -3.08 -10.46 -2.05
N MET A 63 -3.37 -9.52 -1.15
CA MET A 63 -4.28 -9.75 -0.04
C MET A 63 -5.73 -9.78 -0.47
N HIS A 64 -6.11 -8.95 -1.43
CA HIS A 64 -7.49 -8.78 -1.90
C HIS A 64 -7.51 -8.69 -3.42
N PRO A 65 -7.45 -9.83 -4.12
CA PRO A 65 -7.31 -9.86 -5.59
C PRO A 65 -8.47 -9.19 -6.35
N ASP A 66 -9.63 -9.09 -5.72
CA ASP A 66 -10.82 -8.50 -6.34
C ASP A 66 -10.87 -6.97 -6.22
N THR A 67 -9.85 -6.36 -5.59
CA THR A 67 -9.79 -4.91 -5.40
C THR A 67 -8.86 -4.26 -6.41
N ASN A 68 -9.09 -2.95 -6.64
CA ASN A 68 -8.28 -2.13 -7.52
C ASN A 68 -8.09 -0.75 -6.88
N TRP A 69 -7.05 -0.61 -6.06
CA TRP A 69 -6.79 0.63 -5.36
C TRP A 69 -6.37 1.76 -6.31
N GLN A 70 -5.75 1.43 -7.45
CA GLN A 70 -5.32 2.42 -8.43
C GLN A 70 -6.51 3.18 -9.04
N ALA A 71 -7.64 2.52 -9.21
CA ALA A 71 -8.82 3.15 -9.80
C ALA A 71 -9.31 4.36 -9.00
N GLY A 72 -9.24 4.29 -7.67
CA GLY A 72 -9.59 5.41 -6.79
C GLY A 72 -8.70 6.61 -6.99
N LEU A 73 -7.39 6.40 -7.10
CA LEU A 73 -6.42 7.48 -7.33
C LEU A 73 -6.56 8.07 -8.73
N GLU A 74 -6.76 7.26 -9.74
CA GLU A 74 -6.99 7.71 -11.11
C GLU A 74 -8.24 8.59 -11.20
N HIS A 75 -9.32 8.17 -10.56
CA HIS A 75 -10.56 8.94 -10.52
C HIS A 75 -10.38 10.26 -9.75
N ALA A 76 -9.72 10.22 -8.60
CA ALA A 76 -9.46 11.42 -7.80
C ALA A 76 -8.64 12.45 -8.57
N GLU A 77 -7.64 12.02 -9.32
CA GLU A 77 -6.85 12.90 -10.19
C GLU A 77 -7.71 13.47 -11.32
N LYS A 78 -8.55 12.65 -11.92
CA LYS A 78 -9.44 13.04 -13.01
C LYS A 78 -10.44 14.13 -12.61
N ILE A 79 -10.97 14.05 -11.40
CA ILE A 79 -11.94 15.07 -10.90
C ILE A 79 -11.25 16.28 -10.27
N GLY A 80 -9.92 16.35 -10.28
CA GLY A 80 -9.18 17.52 -9.81
C GLY A 80 -8.95 17.56 -8.31
N LEU A 81 -9.09 16.46 -7.60
CA LEU A 81 -8.84 16.41 -6.16
C LEU A 81 -7.36 16.56 -5.82
N GLY A 82 -6.48 16.11 -6.70
CA GLY A 82 -5.05 16.19 -6.56
C GLY A 82 -4.33 15.52 -7.71
N THR A 83 -3.06 15.18 -7.52
CA THR A 83 -2.23 14.50 -8.52
C THR A 83 -1.47 13.34 -7.90
N GLN A 84 -1.23 12.30 -8.68
CA GLN A 84 -0.43 11.15 -8.25
C GLN A 84 1.07 11.43 -8.27
N LYS A 85 1.50 12.58 -8.79
CA LYS A 85 2.92 12.97 -8.78
C LYS A 85 3.30 13.51 -7.42
N TYR A 86 4.42 13.06 -6.89
CA TYR A 86 4.92 13.53 -5.61
C TYR A 86 6.44 13.51 -5.56
N GLU A 87 6.97 14.30 -4.65
CA GLU A 87 8.37 14.23 -4.23
C GLU A 87 8.39 13.82 -2.76
N LEU A 88 9.07 12.71 -2.45
CA LEU A 88 9.17 12.23 -1.08
C LEU A 88 10.37 12.89 -0.40
N ILE A 89 10.09 13.71 0.61
CA ILE A 89 11.10 14.39 1.39
C ILE A 89 11.14 13.76 2.78
N THR A 90 12.28 13.21 3.14
CA THR A 90 12.48 12.61 4.47
C THR A 90 13.13 13.65 5.40
N VAL A 91 12.53 13.83 6.56
CA VAL A 91 13.01 14.77 7.58
C VAL A 91 13.48 14.05 8.84
#